data_cf5548060f985b5a78d2ca933d158d93
#
_entry.id   cf5548060f985b5a78d2ca933d158d93
#
_cell.length_a   1.000
_cell.length_b   1.000
_cell.length_c   1.000
_cell.angle_alpha   90.00
_cell.angle_beta   90.00
_cell.angle_gamma   90.00
#
_symmetry.space_group_name_H-M   'P 1'
#
loop_
_entity.id
_entity.type
_entity.pdbx_description
1 polymer ?
#
loop_
_entity_poly.entity_id
_entity_poly.type
_entity_poly.pdbx_seq_one_letter_code
_entity_poly.pdbx_strand_id
1 'polypeptide(L)'
;MKNTIKTFALFLTAGAMLASCDSYLDRQPDEPLTSDNIFKKQKTTLQYLTNIYSYQPDYEAPACVSNSNDIPWEACSDETSFAYLDRSYTQINYNSWNPSLHIYRDDTYNTPYKGIREANYFMQNVHKCPPEELNDVDKGYYYNEARFLRAHFYAMMLPVYGPVFLIGDDPVDFTQSGLDQRERNTWDECVNYVANELWEAAKGLPDSWPDIYYGRATKGAALAARARLLLYSARKLFNGNEPVSYTHLTLPTNSRV
;
A
#
# COMPACT_ATOMS: atom_id res chain seq x y z
N MET A 1 -2.99 18.48 74.50
CA MET A 1 -3.81 19.15 73.47
C MET A 1 -3.03 19.63 72.21
N LYS A 2 -1.86 20.32 72.36
CA LYS A 2 -1.11 20.80 71.18
C LYS A 2 -0.53 19.70 70.29
N ASN A 3 -0.14 18.54 70.79
CA ASN A 3 0.43 17.44 70.00
C ASN A 3 -0.66 16.60 69.27
N THR A 4 -1.84 16.46 69.87
CA THR A 4 -2.98 15.76 69.24
C THR A 4 -3.54 16.49 68.04
N ILE A 5 -3.52 17.84 68.05
CA ILE A 5 -3.96 18.65 66.92
C ILE A 5 -2.96 18.55 65.77
N LYS A 6 -1.64 18.52 66.08
CA LYS A 6 -0.61 18.35 65.04
C LYS A 6 -0.67 16.97 64.36
N THR A 7 -0.95 15.91 65.12
CA THR A 7 -1.09 14.56 64.58
C THR A 7 -2.36 14.43 63.69
N PHE A 8 -3.46 15.08 64.13
CA PHE A 8 -4.69 15.07 63.32
C PHE A 8 -4.57 15.87 62.03
N ALA A 9 -3.85 17.02 62.05
CA ALA A 9 -3.56 17.80 60.86
C ALA A 9 -2.65 17.04 59.89
N LEU A 10 -1.67 16.25 60.37
CA LEU A 10 -0.79 15.44 59.57
C LEU A 10 -1.55 14.29 58.87
N PHE A 11 -2.49 13.68 59.56
CA PHE A 11 -3.35 12.62 58.95
C PHE A 11 -4.32 13.17 57.92
N LEU A 12 -4.81 14.39 58.13
CA LEU A 12 -5.73 15.05 57.19
C LEU A 12 -5.00 15.45 55.88
N THR A 13 -3.76 15.94 55.99
CA THR A 13 -2.95 16.27 54.81
C THR A 13 -2.47 15.04 54.07
N ALA A 14 -2.12 13.95 54.77
CA ALA A 14 -1.75 12.66 54.13
C ALA A 14 -2.95 12.03 53.42
N GLY A 15 -4.15 12.11 53.96
CA GLY A 15 -5.39 11.64 53.33
C GLY A 15 -5.79 12.44 52.08
N ALA A 16 -5.53 13.74 52.05
CA ALA A 16 -5.82 14.61 50.90
C ALA A 16 -4.85 14.34 49.72
N MET A 17 -3.62 13.85 49.96
CA MET A 17 -2.70 13.51 48.92
C MET A 17 -3.00 12.17 48.23
N LEU A 18 -3.80 11.30 48.83
CA LEU A 18 -4.18 10.01 48.23
C LEU A 18 -5.41 10.11 47.31
N ALA A 19 -6.15 11.24 47.34
CA ALA A 19 -7.33 11.45 46.50
C ALA A 19 -7.06 12.14 45.16
N SER A 20 -5.80 12.42 44.82
CA SER A 20 -5.43 13.34 43.71
C SER A 20 -5.13 12.66 42.36
N CYS A 21 -5.32 11.36 42.17
CA CYS A 21 -4.87 10.72 40.95
C CYS A 21 -5.88 9.87 40.19
N ASP A 22 -7.14 9.86 40.55
CA ASP A 22 -8.15 9.01 39.87
C ASP A 22 -8.40 9.44 38.41
N SER A 23 -8.50 10.75 38.17
CA SER A 23 -8.77 11.24 36.79
C SER A 23 -7.55 11.19 35.84
N TYR A 24 -6.33 11.02 36.38
CA TYR A 24 -5.14 10.86 35.52
C TYR A 24 -4.93 9.40 35.09
N LEU A 25 -5.38 8.43 35.87
CA LEU A 25 -5.34 7.00 35.55
C LEU A 25 -6.53 6.54 34.73
N ASP A 26 -7.65 7.28 34.76
CA ASP A 26 -8.83 7.10 33.92
C ASP A 26 -8.70 7.73 32.51
N ARG A 27 -7.49 8.01 32.04
CA ARG A 27 -7.29 8.08 30.59
C ARG A 27 -7.69 6.72 30.05
N GLN A 28 -8.89 6.67 29.48
CA GLN A 28 -9.22 5.58 28.59
C GLN A 28 -8.06 5.48 27.59
N PRO A 29 -7.42 4.31 27.44
CA PRO A 29 -6.48 4.11 26.36
C PRO A 29 -7.20 4.64 25.12
N ASP A 30 -6.55 5.52 24.35
CA ASP A 30 -7.08 5.96 23.06
C ASP A 30 -7.73 4.72 22.45
N GLU A 31 -9.05 4.76 22.24
CA GLU A 31 -9.82 3.57 21.89
C GLU A 31 -9.02 2.82 20.85
N PRO A 32 -8.63 1.56 21.08
CA PRO A 32 -7.86 0.83 20.08
C PRO A 32 -8.64 1.00 18.79
N LEU A 33 -7.95 1.41 17.71
CA LEU A 33 -8.54 1.59 16.39
C LEU A 33 -9.14 0.23 15.97
N THR A 34 -10.31 -0.05 16.52
CA THR A 34 -11.10 -1.20 16.11
C THR A 34 -11.61 -0.93 14.71
N SER A 35 -11.79 -1.98 13.94
CA SER A 35 -12.36 -1.89 12.58
C SER A 35 -13.60 -0.99 12.52
N ASP A 36 -14.41 -0.99 13.57
CA ASP A 36 -15.64 -0.21 13.66
C ASP A 36 -15.41 1.30 13.91
N ASN A 37 -14.25 1.69 14.43
CA ASN A 37 -13.94 3.09 14.75
C ASN A 37 -13.16 3.80 13.63
N ILE A 38 -12.48 3.06 12.75
CA ILE A 38 -11.67 3.61 11.66
C ILE A 38 -12.51 4.49 10.72
N PHE A 39 -13.68 4.00 10.32
CA PHE A 39 -14.55 4.67 9.35
C PHE A 39 -15.61 5.58 9.97
N LYS A 40 -15.47 5.97 11.25
CA LYS A 40 -16.39 6.91 11.90
C LYS A 40 -16.03 8.38 11.69
N LYS A 41 -14.76 8.68 11.38
CA LYS A 41 -14.24 10.04 11.21
C LYS A 41 -13.39 10.15 9.95
N GLN A 42 -13.47 11.31 9.28
CA GLN A 42 -12.62 11.60 8.11
C GLN A 42 -11.14 11.39 8.42
N LYS A 43 -10.66 11.89 9.57
CA LYS A 43 -9.24 11.79 9.95
C LYS A 43 -8.74 10.35 10.01
N THR A 44 -9.46 9.45 10.68
CA THR A 44 -9.06 8.05 10.83
C THR A 44 -9.20 7.29 9.51
N THR A 45 -10.22 7.60 8.72
CA THR A 45 -10.40 7.05 7.36
C THR A 45 -9.22 7.44 6.45
N LEU A 46 -8.82 8.72 6.47
CA LEU A 46 -7.69 9.19 5.68
C LEU A 46 -6.35 8.60 6.17
N GLN A 47 -6.16 8.47 7.48
CA GLN A 47 -4.98 7.81 8.05
C GLN A 47 -4.86 6.36 7.59
N TYR A 48 -5.98 5.64 7.52
CA TYR A 48 -5.98 4.27 7.00
C TYR A 48 -5.59 4.22 5.51
N LEU A 49 -6.17 5.10 4.69
CA LEU A 49 -5.78 5.22 3.29
C LEU A 49 -4.29 5.55 3.12
N THR A 50 -3.78 6.48 3.94
CA THR A 50 -2.35 6.83 3.93
C THR A 50 -1.48 5.65 4.32
N ASN A 51 -1.93 4.81 5.26
CA ASN A 51 -1.20 3.58 5.60
C ASN A 51 -1.10 2.61 4.42
N ILE A 52 -2.09 2.57 3.51
CA ILE A 52 -1.99 1.73 2.30
C ILE A 52 -0.83 2.17 1.40
N TYR A 53 -0.55 3.47 1.32
CA TYR A 53 0.61 3.98 0.58
C TYR A 53 1.94 3.49 1.16
N SER A 54 2.03 3.23 2.46
CA SER A 54 3.27 2.76 3.10
C SER A 54 3.70 1.34 2.69
N TYR A 55 2.81 0.59 2.02
CA TYR A 55 3.15 -0.71 1.43
C TYR A 55 3.82 -0.60 0.06
N GLN A 56 3.96 0.61 -0.48
CA GLN A 56 4.74 0.80 -1.70
C GLN A 56 6.23 0.66 -1.37
N PRO A 57 6.98 -0.16 -2.11
CA PRO A 57 8.43 -0.21 -1.95
C PRO A 57 9.06 1.13 -2.35
N ASP A 58 10.05 1.54 -1.58
CA ASP A 58 10.86 2.70 -1.90
C ASP A 58 11.97 2.28 -2.88
N TYR A 59 11.71 2.43 -4.17
CA TYR A 59 12.69 2.12 -5.21
C TYR A 59 13.81 3.18 -5.33
N GLU A 60 13.66 4.32 -4.69
CA GLU A 60 14.61 5.42 -4.78
C GLU A 60 15.51 5.54 -3.54
N ALA A 61 15.24 4.74 -2.48
CA ALA A 61 16.12 4.72 -1.33
C ALA A 61 17.54 4.32 -1.80
N PRO A 62 18.55 5.17 -1.59
CA PRO A 62 19.90 4.85 -2.02
C PRO A 62 20.33 3.54 -1.37
N ALA A 63 20.69 2.55 -2.15
CA ALA A 63 21.13 1.23 -1.69
C ALA A 63 22.31 1.30 -0.70
N CYS A 64 22.94 2.47 -0.54
CA CYS A 64 24.05 2.73 0.35
C CYS A 64 23.65 3.21 1.76
N VAL A 65 22.37 3.60 1.98
CA VAL A 65 21.95 4.26 3.25
C VAL A 65 21.12 3.34 4.13
N SER A 66 20.49 2.34 3.57
CA SER A 66 19.59 1.46 4.29
C SER A 66 20.08 0.02 4.34
N ASN A 67 19.92 -0.63 5.49
CA ASN A 67 19.90 -2.09 5.57
C ASN A 67 18.61 -2.66 4.97
N SER A 68 17.77 -1.83 4.34
CA SER A 68 16.58 -2.23 3.65
C SER A 68 16.94 -3.05 2.41
N ASN A 69 16.07 -3.99 2.10
CA ASN A 69 16.19 -4.85 0.92
C ASN A 69 15.70 -4.13 -0.35
N ASP A 70 15.81 -2.79 -0.38
CA ASP A 70 15.41 -2.01 -1.54
C ASP A 70 16.18 -2.46 -2.77
N ILE A 71 15.46 -2.68 -3.86
CA ILE A 71 16.03 -3.17 -5.10
C ILE A 71 16.30 -1.96 -6.00
N PRO A 72 17.51 -1.45 -6.07
CA PRO A 72 17.88 -0.55 -7.13
C PRO A 72 17.98 -1.39 -8.42
N TRP A 73 16.95 -1.34 -9.24
CA TRP A 73 16.94 -2.08 -10.53
C TRP A 73 18.15 -1.75 -11.40
N GLU A 74 18.65 -0.51 -11.31
CA GLU A 74 19.87 -0.07 -11.98
C GLU A 74 21.08 -0.88 -11.54
N ALA A 75 21.15 -1.26 -10.26
CA ALA A 75 22.23 -2.07 -9.72
C ALA A 75 22.18 -3.54 -10.16
N CYS A 76 21.06 -3.98 -10.72
CA CYS A 76 20.90 -5.29 -11.34
C CYS A 76 21.20 -5.29 -12.83
N SER A 77 21.60 -4.14 -13.39
CA SER A 77 21.96 -3.96 -14.80
C SER A 77 23.42 -3.60 -14.96
N ASP A 78 23.84 -3.28 -16.16
CA ASP A 78 25.18 -2.78 -16.50
C ASP A 78 25.28 -1.24 -16.39
N GLU A 79 24.18 -0.55 -16.04
CA GLU A 79 24.16 0.91 -15.93
C GLU A 79 24.87 1.40 -14.69
N THR A 80 24.85 0.62 -13.59
CA THR A 80 25.45 1.01 -12.32
C THR A 80 26.16 -0.15 -11.64
N SER A 81 27.35 0.11 -11.09
CA SER A 81 28.08 -0.83 -10.24
C SER A 81 28.30 -0.24 -8.86
N PHE A 82 27.99 -1.00 -7.82
CA PHE A 82 28.20 -0.60 -6.44
C PHE A 82 29.43 -1.27 -5.84
N ALA A 83 30.11 -0.54 -4.96
CA ALA A 83 31.31 -1.02 -4.28
C ALA A 83 31.04 -2.09 -3.21
N TYR A 84 29.79 -2.24 -2.78
CA TYR A 84 29.40 -3.21 -1.74
C TYR A 84 29.05 -4.56 -2.38
N LEU A 85 29.95 -5.53 -2.23
CA LEU A 85 29.79 -6.87 -2.82
C LEU A 85 28.89 -7.81 -2.00
N ASP A 86 28.56 -7.44 -0.78
CA ASP A 86 27.74 -8.21 0.15
C ASP A 86 26.22 -7.96 -0.02
N ARG A 87 25.86 -7.10 -0.96
CA ARG A 87 24.46 -6.76 -1.22
C ARG A 87 23.78 -7.79 -2.12
N SER A 88 22.51 -7.97 -1.88
CA SER A 88 21.71 -8.99 -2.56
C SER A 88 21.56 -8.78 -4.07
N TYR A 89 21.54 -7.53 -4.54
CA TYR A 89 21.52 -7.21 -5.97
C TYR A 89 22.81 -7.61 -6.70
N THR A 90 23.95 -7.65 -6.01
CA THR A 90 25.21 -8.13 -6.62
C THR A 90 25.14 -9.61 -7.00
N GLN A 91 24.29 -10.40 -6.32
CA GLN A 91 24.08 -11.79 -6.66
C GLN A 91 23.44 -11.97 -8.04
N ILE A 92 22.59 -11.01 -8.46
CA ILE A 92 22.02 -10.99 -9.81
C ILE A 92 23.13 -10.72 -10.84
N ASN A 93 23.96 -9.70 -10.60
CA ASN A 93 25.05 -9.32 -11.50
C ASN A 93 26.12 -10.41 -11.63
N TYR A 94 26.44 -11.11 -10.54
CA TYR A 94 27.41 -12.21 -10.55
C TYR A 94 26.79 -13.56 -10.91
N ASN A 95 25.55 -13.61 -11.37
CA ASN A 95 24.82 -14.82 -11.73
C ASN A 95 24.79 -15.88 -10.61
N SER A 96 24.83 -15.45 -9.37
CA SER A 96 24.74 -16.32 -8.18
C SER A 96 23.34 -16.38 -7.59
N TRP A 97 22.40 -15.60 -8.13
CA TRP A 97 21.00 -15.63 -7.72
C TRP A 97 20.34 -16.96 -8.10
N ASN A 98 19.52 -17.47 -7.21
CA ASN A 98 18.70 -18.64 -7.46
C ASN A 98 17.33 -18.51 -6.75
N PRO A 99 16.31 -19.28 -7.18
CA PRO A 99 14.94 -19.18 -6.62
C PRO A 99 14.82 -19.47 -5.12
N SER A 100 15.81 -20.12 -4.52
CA SER A 100 15.83 -20.40 -3.07
C SER A 100 16.28 -19.19 -2.23
N LEU A 101 16.84 -18.17 -2.87
CA LEU A 101 17.23 -16.93 -2.21
C LEU A 101 16.00 -16.03 -2.07
N HIS A 102 15.52 -15.86 -0.83
CA HIS A 102 14.30 -15.12 -0.52
C HIS A 102 14.53 -13.60 -0.39
N ILE A 103 15.55 -13.08 -1.01
CA ILE A 103 16.16 -11.77 -0.73
C ILE A 103 15.18 -10.61 -0.89
N TYR A 104 14.25 -10.71 -1.83
CA TYR A 104 13.29 -9.62 -2.13
C TYR A 104 11.83 -10.01 -1.96
N ARG A 105 11.57 -11.21 -1.46
CA ARG A 105 10.19 -11.72 -1.40
C ARG A 105 9.29 -10.88 -0.52
N ASP A 106 9.81 -10.34 0.58
CA ASP A 106 8.98 -9.56 1.50
C ASP A 106 8.58 -8.23 0.86
N ASP A 107 9.50 -7.54 0.21
CA ASP A 107 9.24 -6.22 -0.38
C ASP A 107 8.51 -6.30 -1.71
N THR A 108 8.77 -7.33 -2.52
CA THR A 108 8.22 -7.43 -3.88
C THR A 108 7.01 -8.35 -4.00
N TYR A 109 6.72 -9.19 -2.99
CA TYR A 109 5.59 -10.13 -3.01
C TYR A 109 4.70 -10.01 -1.78
N ASN A 110 5.25 -10.22 -0.57
CA ASN A 110 4.44 -10.26 0.66
C ASN A 110 3.86 -8.89 1.00
N THR A 111 4.66 -7.83 0.91
CA THR A 111 4.22 -6.46 1.20
C THR A 111 3.16 -5.96 0.22
N PRO A 112 3.31 -6.12 -1.11
CA PRO A 112 2.23 -5.83 -2.05
C PRO A 112 0.92 -6.58 -1.75
N TYR A 113 0.96 -7.85 -1.39
CA TYR A 113 -0.28 -8.57 -1.03
C TYR A 113 -0.91 -8.07 0.26
N LYS A 114 -0.11 -7.62 1.25
CA LYS A 114 -0.66 -6.91 2.42
C LYS A 114 -1.36 -5.63 2.00
N GLY A 115 -0.72 -4.83 1.13
CA GLY A 115 -1.31 -3.61 0.58
C GLY A 115 -2.61 -3.87 -0.20
N ILE A 116 -2.68 -4.94 -1.00
CA ILE A 116 -3.89 -5.37 -1.72
C ILE A 116 -5.01 -5.70 -0.74
N ARG A 117 -4.71 -6.44 0.32
CA ARG A 117 -5.68 -6.77 1.37
C ARG A 117 -6.23 -5.52 2.04
N GLU A 118 -5.36 -4.61 2.44
CA GLU A 118 -5.75 -3.36 3.11
C GLU A 118 -6.56 -2.46 2.17
N ALA A 119 -6.21 -2.41 0.88
CA ALA A 119 -6.97 -1.69 -0.13
C ALA A 119 -8.38 -2.28 -0.32
N ASN A 120 -8.51 -3.60 -0.39
CA ASN A 120 -9.81 -4.27 -0.47
C ASN A 120 -10.67 -3.95 0.76
N TYR A 121 -10.09 -4.06 1.96
CA TYR A 121 -10.79 -3.75 3.19
C TYR A 121 -11.25 -2.28 3.22
N PHE A 122 -10.40 -1.35 2.79
CA PHE A 122 -10.76 0.06 2.69
C PHE A 122 -11.91 0.30 1.72
N MET A 123 -11.84 -0.24 0.52
CA MET A 123 -12.87 -0.09 -0.51
C MET A 123 -14.23 -0.60 -0.06
N GLN A 124 -14.27 -1.70 0.69
CA GLN A 124 -15.50 -2.26 1.25
C GLN A 124 -16.11 -1.43 2.37
N ASN A 125 -15.32 -0.60 3.04
CA ASN A 125 -15.75 0.05 4.28
C ASN A 125 -15.79 1.58 4.21
N VAL A 126 -15.15 2.24 3.24
CA VAL A 126 -15.09 3.71 3.16
C VAL A 126 -16.47 4.36 3.09
N HIS A 127 -17.46 3.67 2.51
CA HIS A 127 -18.84 4.14 2.43
C HIS A 127 -19.54 4.24 3.80
N LYS A 128 -19.03 3.55 4.83
CA LYS A 128 -19.56 3.59 6.20
C LYS A 128 -19.24 4.90 6.92
N CYS A 129 -18.29 5.70 6.41
CA CYS A 129 -17.99 7.00 6.99
C CYS A 129 -19.21 7.91 6.87
N PRO A 130 -19.66 8.55 7.96
CA PRO A 130 -20.84 9.42 7.95
C PRO A 130 -20.67 10.57 6.93
N PRO A 131 -21.75 11.00 6.24
CA PRO A 131 -21.67 12.09 5.25
C PRO A 131 -21.26 13.45 5.84
N GLU A 132 -21.54 13.68 7.12
CA GLU A 132 -21.12 14.86 7.87
C GLU A 132 -19.61 14.90 8.14
N GLU A 133 -18.95 13.75 8.17
CA GLU A 133 -17.51 13.64 8.36
C GLU A 133 -16.77 13.61 7.00
N LEU A 134 -17.31 12.88 6.03
CA LEU A 134 -16.71 12.72 4.70
C LEU A 134 -17.83 12.73 3.65
N ASN A 135 -17.85 13.74 2.80
CA ASN A 135 -18.84 13.85 1.74
C ASN A 135 -18.65 12.75 0.67
N ASP A 136 -19.70 12.49 -0.13
CA ASP A 136 -19.70 11.39 -1.07
C ASP A 136 -18.70 11.57 -2.24
N VAL A 137 -18.36 12.80 -2.59
CA VAL A 137 -17.36 13.10 -3.62
C VAL A 137 -15.98 12.67 -3.13
N ASP A 138 -15.61 13.06 -1.92
CA ASP A 138 -14.33 12.68 -1.31
C ASP A 138 -14.25 11.18 -1.03
N LYS A 139 -15.38 10.54 -0.62
CA LYS A 139 -15.44 9.06 -0.53
C LYS A 139 -15.14 8.42 -1.88
N GLY A 140 -15.69 8.98 -2.96
CA GLY A 140 -15.40 8.51 -4.32
C GLY A 140 -13.93 8.63 -4.67
N TYR A 141 -13.29 9.76 -4.35
CA TYR A 141 -11.85 9.93 -4.56
C TYR A 141 -11.03 8.93 -3.74
N TYR A 142 -11.31 8.77 -2.46
CA TYR A 142 -10.57 7.86 -1.58
C TYR A 142 -10.76 6.39 -1.98
N TYR A 143 -11.96 6.02 -2.41
CA TYR A 143 -12.23 4.69 -2.97
C TYR A 143 -11.36 4.43 -4.21
N ASN A 144 -11.29 5.39 -5.14
CA ASN A 144 -10.53 5.24 -6.37
C ASN A 144 -9.01 5.31 -6.14
N GLU A 145 -8.54 5.99 -5.10
CA GLU A 145 -7.14 5.89 -4.66
C GLU A 145 -6.80 4.49 -4.16
N ALA A 146 -7.63 3.91 -3.30
CA ALA A 146 -7.41 2.54 -2.83
C ALA A 146 -7.46 1.54 -3.98
N ARG A 147 -8.38 1.73 -4.95
CA ARG A 147 -8.45 0.94 -6.18
C ARG A 147 -7.19 1.07 -7.03
N PHE A 148 -6.69 2.28 -7.20
CA PHE A 148 -5.44 2.54 -7.88
C PHE A 148 -4.27 1.83 -7.19
N LEU A 149 -4.14 1.96 -5.87
CA LEU A 149 -3.06 1.33 -5.10
C LEU A 149 -3.09 -0.20 -5.22
N ARG A 150 -4.27 -0.81 -5.12
CA ARG A 150 -4.46 -2.25 -5.34
C ARG A 150 -3.94 -2.68 -6.71
N ALA A 151 -4.39 -2.00 -7.75
CA ALA A 151 -3.98 -2.29 -9.12
C ALA A 151 -2.47 -2.05 -9.33
N HIS A 152 -1.93 -1.00 -8.71
CA HIS A 152 -0.51 -0.67 -8.78
C HIS A 152 0.35 -1.75 -8.12
N PHE A 153 -0.05 -2.28 -6.96
CA PHE A 153 0.65 -3.39 -6.31
C PHE A 153 0.72 -4.63 -7.23
N TYR A 154 -0.36 -4.97 -7.90
CA TYR A 154 -0.31 -6.04 -8.91
C TYR A 154 0.62 -5.70 -10.07
N ALA A 155 0.54 -4.47 -10.60
CA ALA A 155 1.39 -4.03 -11.71
C ALA A 155 2.89 -4.13 -11.38
N MET A 156 3.25 -3.94 -10.10
CA MET A 156 4.63 -4.06 -9.63
C MET A 156 5.10 -5.52 -9.52
N MET A 157 4.22 -6.43 -9.15
CA MET A 157 4.56 -7.85 -9.03
C MET A 157 4.73 -8.55 -10.39
N LEU A 158 3.95 -8.16 -11.39
CA LEU A 158 3.92 -8.83 -12.68
C LEU A 158 5.28 -8.90 -13.40
N PRO A 159 6.11 -7.84 -13.43
CA PRO A 159 7.45 -7.91 -14.05
C PRO A 159 8.42 -8.83 -13.31
N VAL A 160 8.22 -9.04 -12.02
CA VAL A 160 9.14 -9.81 -11.15
C VAL A 160 8.77 -11.29 -11.13
N TYR A 161 7.48 -11.58 -10.98
CA TYR A 161 7.00 -12.95 -10.75
C TYR A 161 6.22 -13.55 -11.92
N GLY A 162 5.97 -12.77 -12.99
CA GLY A 162 5.03 -13.17 -14.03
C GLY A 162 3.61 -13.24 -13.52
N PRO A 163 2.80 -14.21 -13.93
CA PRO A 163 1.44 -14.39 -13.45
C PRO A 163 1.35 -14.54 -11.93
N VAL A 164 0.35 -13.90 -11.33
CA VAL A 164 0.11 -13.89 -9.89
C VAL A 164 -1.32 -14.32 -9.57
N PHE A 165 -1.62 -14.51 -8.28
CA PHE A 165 -2.99 -14.73 -7.83
C PHE A 165 -3.76 -13.41 -7.82
N LEU A 166 -4.84 -13.32 -8.54
CA LEU A 166 -5.77 -12.22 -8.42
C LEU A 166 -6.73 -12.47 -7.25
N ILE A 167 -6.60 -11.66 -6.23
CA ILE A 167 -7.56 -11.60 -5.13
C ILE A 167 -8.62 -10.60 -5.56
N GLY A 168 -9.86 -11.06 -5.76
CA GLY A 168 -10.99 -10.21 -6.12
C GLY A 168 -11.34 -9.19 -5.03
N ASP A 169 -12.53 -8.60 -5.15
CA ASP A 169 -13.02 -7.61 -4.19
C ASP A 169 -13.38 -8.23 -2.84
N ASP A 170 -13.65 -9.53 -2.79
CA ASP A 170 -13.99 -10.22 -1.56
C ASP A 170 -12.75 -10.51 -0.72
N PRO A 171 -12.84 -10.32 0.61
CA PRO A 171 -11.76 -10.68 1.51
C PRO A 171 -11.48 -12.18 1.40
N VAL A 172 -10.21 -12.54 1.23
CA VAL A 172 -9.81 -13.94 1.28
C VAL A 172 -9.96 -14.43 2.71
N ASP A 173 -10.81 -15.40 2.92
CA ASP A 173 -10.90 -16.12 4.18
C ASP A 173 -9.73 -17.12 4.27
N PHE A 174 -8.70 -16.74 5.02
CA PHE A 174 -7.51 -17.56 5.23
C PHE A 174 -7.78 -18.82 6.07
N THR A 175 -8.97 -18.97 6.62
CA THR A 175 -9.38 -20.18 7.34
C THR A 175 -9.89 -21.28 6.41
N GLN A 176 -10.18 -20.93 5.15
CA GLN A 176 -10.64 -21.90 4.16
C GLN A 176 -9.50 -22.86 3.77
N SER A 177 -9.79 -24.13 3.83
CA SER A 177 -8.89 -25.17 3.30
C SER A 177 -8.79 -25.05 1.78
N GLY A 178 -7.58 -25.22 1.23
CA GLY A 178 -7.36 -25.25 -0.21
C GLY A 178 -6.85 -23.96 -0.82
N LEU A 179 -6.54 -22.92 -0.04
CA LEU A 179 -5.90 -21.71 -0.53
C LEU A 179 -4.50 -21.99 -1.12
N ASP A 180 -3.81 -22.95 -0.58
CA ASP A 180 -2.50 -23.46 -1.03
C ASP A 180 -2.58 -24.21 -2.36
N GLN A 181 -3.78 -24.63 -2.78
CA GLN A 181 -4.03 -25.33 -4.04
C GLN A 181 -4.51 -24.41 -5.16
N ARG A 182 -4.67 -23.10 -4.91
CA ARG A 182 -5.07 -22.16 -5.95
C ARG A 182 -3.94 -22.00 -6.96
N GLU A 183 -4.29 -22.17 -8.21
CA GLU A 183 -3.39 -21.88 -9.32
C GLU A 183 -3.29 -20.39 -9.56
N ARG A 184 -2.13 -19.92 -10.06
CA ARG A 184 -1.97 -18.54 -10.51
C ARG A 184 -2.86 -18.27 -11.71
N ASN A 185 -3.36 -17.06 -11.81
CA ASN A 185 -4.05 -16.62 -13.00
C ASN A 185 -3.09 -16.60 -14.21
N THR A 186 -3.65 -16.65 -15.41
CA THR A 186 -2.84 -16.50 -16.62
C THR A 186 -2.29 -15.09 -16.75
N TRP A 187 -1.24 -14.92 -17.57
CA TRP A 187 -0.66 -13.61 -17.85
C TRP A 187 -1.71 -12.62 -18.38
N ASP A 188 -2.50 -13.05 -19.34
CA ASP A 188 -3.54 -12.22 -19.96
C ASP A 188 -4.63 -11.81 -18.98
N GLU A 189 -5.08 -12.72 -18.12
CA GLU A 189 -6.03 -12.39 -17.06
C GLU A 189 -5.47 -11.34 -16.11
N CYS A 190 -4.23 -11.50 -15.69
CA CYS A 190 -3.57 -10.55 -14.79
C CYS A 190 -3.45 -9.16 -15.44
N VAL A 191 -2.95 -9.10 -16.67
CA VAL A 191 -2.77 -7.83 -17.40
C VAL A 191 -4.11 -7.15 -17.66
N ASN A 192 -5.11 -7.89 -18.11
CA ASN A 192 -6.46 -7.35 -18.37
C ASN A 192 -7.11 -6.83 -17.10
N TYR A 193 -7.05 -7.60 -16.02
CA TYR A 193 -7.57 -7.18 -14.73
C TYR A 193 -6.93 -5.87 -14.25
N VAL A 194 -5.60 -5.83 -14.19
CA VAL A 194 -4.87 -4.66 -13.69
C VAL A 194 -5.09 -3.43 -14.59
N ALA A 195 -5.06 -3.63 -15.92
CA ALA A 195 -5.29 -2.55 -16.86
C ALA A 195 -6.71 -1.97 -16.74
N ASN A 196 -7.72 -2.81 -16.50
CA ASN A 196 -9.10 -2.39 -16.28
C ASN A 196 -9.25 -1.69 -14.93
N GLU A 197 -8.65 -2.20 -13.86
CA GLU A 197 -8.69 -1.57 -12.55
C GLU A 197 -8.06 -0.17 -12.57
N LEU A 198 -6.90 -0.01 -13.21
CA LEU A 198 -6.26 1.30 -13.39
C LEU A 198 -7.12 2.27 -14.22
N TRP A 199 -7.80 1.77 -15.24
CA TRP A 199 -8.71 2.58 -16.05
C TRP A 199 -9.93 3.05 -15.26
N GLU A 200 -10.55 2.15 -14.51
CA GLU A 200 -11.71 2.51 -13.68
C GLU A 200 -11.30 3.47 -12.55
N ALA A 201 -10.14 3.26 -11.92
CA ALA A 201 -9.62 4.20 -10.94
C ALA A 201 -9.38 5.59 -11.55
N ALA A 202 -8.84 5.66 -12.77
CA ALA A 202 -8.60 6.93 -13.47
C ALA A 202 -9.88 7.75 -13.72
N LYS A 203 -11.02 7.11 -13.90
CA LYS A 203 -12.30 7.80 -14.09
C LYS A 203 -12.79 8.54 -12.84
N GLY A 204 -12.44 8.01 -11.67
CA GLY A 204 -12.89 8.55 -10.40
C GLY A 204 -11.81 9.31 -9.62
N LEU A 205 -10.58 9.41 -10.14
CA LEU A 205 -9.51 10.18 -9.54
C LEU A 205 -9.51 11.64 -10.07
N PRO A 206 -9.10 12.61 -9.23
CA PRO A 206 -8.95 13.98 -9.67
C PRO A 206 -7.76 14.14 -10.62
N ASP A 207 -7.80 15.21 -11.44
CA ASP A 207 -6.68 15.55 -12.32
C ASP A 207 -5.44 16.01 -11.53
N SER A 208 -5.67 16.70 -10.40
CA SER A 208 -4.62 17.16 -9.48
C SER A 208 -5.14 17.25 -8.05
N TRP A 209 -4.22 17.19 -7.09
CA TRP A 209 -4.49 17.44 -5.68
C TRP A 209 -3.93 18.82 -5.27
N PRO A 210 -4.50 19.49 -4.25
CA PRO A 210 -3.85 20.62 -3.60
C PRO A 210 -2.45 20.26 -3.10
N ASP A 211 -1.54 21.24 -3.02
CA ASP A 211 -0.13 21.04 -2.65
C ASP A 211 0.07 20.30 -1.33
N ILE A 212 -0.84 20.49 -0.36
CA ILE A 212 -0.82 19.76 0.93
C ILE A 212 -1.00 18.24 0.78
N TYR A 213 -1.55 17.80 -0.35
CA TYR A 213 -1.77 16.39 -0.68
C TYR A 213 -0.87 15.91 -1.82
N TYR A 214 0.26 16.58 -2.03
CA TYR A 214 1.24 16.18 -3.02
C TYR A 214 1.66 14.71 -2.83
N GLY A 215 1.75 13.96 -3.93
CA GLY A 215 2.10 12.53 -3.91
C GLY A 215 0.90 11.57 -3.88
N ARG A 216 -0.32 12.05 -3.66
CA ARG A 216 -1.51 11.18 -3.78
C ARG A 216 -1.81 10.84 -5.25
N ALA A 217 -2.43 9.69 -5.47
CA ALA A 217 -2.76 9.21 -6.80
C ALA A 217 -3.69 10.18 -7.55
N THR A 218 -3.33 10.44 -8.80
CA THR A 218 -4.11 11.26 -9.72
C THR A 218 -4.56 10.43 -10.90
N LYS A 219 -5.50 10.96 -11.68
CA LYS A 219 -5.92 10.39 -12.96
C LYS A 219 -4.73 10.15 -13.89
N GLY A 220 -3.81 11.12 -13.97
CA GLY A 220 -2.58 11.00 -14.76
C GLY A 220 -1.69 9.83 -14.29
N ALA A 221 -1.52 9.66 -12.99
CA ALA A 221 -0.75 8.56 -12.42
C ALA A 221 -1.36 7.19 -12.79
N ALA A 222 -2.68 7.04 -12.70
CA ALA A 222 -3.35 5.78 -13.05
C ALA A 222 -3.23 5.45 -14.55
N LEU A 223 -3.37 6.46 -15.42
CA LEU A 223 -3.19 6.28 -16.87
C LEU A 223 -1.74 5.96 -17.23
N ALA A 224 -0.77 6.59 -16.59
CA ALA A 224 0.65 6.32 -16.79
C ALA A 224 1.02 4.88 -16.36
N ALA A 225 0.55 4.44 -15.17
CA ALA A 225 0.76 3.08 -14.70
C ALA A 225 0.14 2.05 -15.66
N ARG A 226 -1.07 2.31 -16.16
CA ARG A 226 -1.73 1.49 -17.18
C ARG A 226 -0.92 1.41 -18.47
N ALA A 227 -0.47 2.53 -18.98
CA ALA A 227 0.34 2.58 -20.21
C ALA A 227 1.65 1.80 -20.06
N ARG A 228 2.34 1.96 -18.91
CA ARG A 228 3.56 1.21 -18.59
C ARG A 228 3.32 -0.29 -18.57
N LEU A 229 2.25 -0.75 -17.93
CA LEU A 229 1.88 -2.18 -17.89
C LEU A 229 1.63 -2.72 -19.29
N LEU A 230 0.84 -2.03 -20.11
CA LEU A 230 0.50 -2.48 -21.46
C LEU A 230 1.72 -2.51 -22.39
N LEU A 231 2.60 -1.51 -22.31
CA LEU A 231 3.87 -1.48 -23.04
C LEU A 231 4.79 -2.64 -22.62
N TYR A 232 4.85 -2.93 -21.32
CA TYR A 232 5.62 -4.06 -20.81
C TYR A 232 5.07 -5.38 -21.34
N SER A 233 3.75 -5.55 -21.34
CA SER A 233 3.07 -6.76 -21.80
C SER A 233 3.15 -6.96 -23.30
N ALA A 234 3.35 -5.88 -24.07
CA ALA A 234 3.53 -5.93 -25.53
C ALA A 234 4.91 -6.44 -25.97
N ARG A 235 5.82 -6.74 -25.03
CA ARG A 235 7.17 -7.25 -25.36
C ARG A 235 7.09 -8.65 -25.96
N LYS A 236 8.05 -8.95 -26.84
CA LYS A 236 8.20 -10.27 -27.48
C LYS A 236 8.26 -11.44 -26.50
N LEU A 237 8.76 -11.20 -25.29
CA LEU A 237 8.84 -12.21 -24.23
C LEU A 237 7.47 -12.82 -23.89
N PHE A 238 6.41 -12.00 -23.92
CA PHE A 238 5.05 -12.41 -23.55
C PHE A 238 4.17 -12.75 -24.75
N ASN A 239 4.49 -12.20 -25.93
CA ASN A 239 3.64 -12.25 -27.11
C ASN A 239 4.28 -12.95 -28.31
N GLY A 240 5.51 -13.44 -28.17
CA GLY A 240 6.25 -13.91 -29.32
C GLY A 240 6.44 -12.79 -30.34
N ASN A 241 6.06 -13.02 -31.59
CA ASN A 241 6.07 -12.00 -32.65
C ASN A 241 4.64 -11.61 -33.09
N GLU A 242 3.62 -12.07 -32.36
CA GLU A 242 2.23 -11.79 -32.73
C GLU A 242 1.84 -10.35 -32.36
N PRO A 243 1.08 -9.66 -33.23
CA PRO A 243 0.52 -8.36 -32.90
C PRO A 243 -0.46 -8.48 -31.74
N VAL A 244 -0.24 -7.75 -30.67
CA VAL A 244 -1.10 -7.80 -29.49
C VAL A 244 -2.12 -6.69 -29.53
N SER A 245 -3.34 -7.00 -29.15
CA SER A 245 -4.40 -6.01 -28.99
C SER A 245 -4.05 -4.88 -28.02
N TYR A 246 -3.10 -5.08 -27.12
CA TYR A 246 -2.61 -4.07 -26.17
C TYR A 246 -1.87 -2.90 -26.82
N THR A 247 -1.29 -3.07 -27.99
CA THR A 247 -0.62 -1.98 -28.71
C THR A 247 -1.61 -0.89 -29.16
N HIS A 248 -2.88 -1.23 -29.26
CA HIS A 248 -3.96 -0.28 -29.57
C HIS A 248 -4.54 0.43 -28.36
N LEU A 249 -4.20 -0.04 -27.15
CA LEU A 249 -4.59 0.57 -25.88
C LEU A 249 -3.55 1.56 -25.34
N THR A 250 -2.42 1.71 -26.03
CA THR A 250 -1.48 2.79 -25.71
C THR A 250 -2.19 4.13 -25.92
N LEU A 251 -1.94 5.03 -24.97
CA LEU A 251 -2.52 6.37 -24.94
C LEU A 251 -2.62 6.95 -26.34
N PRO A 252 -3.75 7.60 -26.71
CA PRO A 252 -3.72 8.55 -27.80
C PRO A 252 -2.67 9.59 -27.39
N THR A 253 -1.47 9.45 -27.91
CA THR A 253 -0.47 10.51 -27.86
C THR A 253 -1.01 11.62 -28.72
N ASN A 254 -1.85 12.46 -28.14
CA ASN A 254 -2.03 13.80 -28.67
C ASN A 254 -0.70 14.52 -28.41
N SER A 255 0.27 14.23 -29.25
CA SER A 255 1.40 15.07 -29.48
C SER A 255 0.88 16.35 -30.14
N ARG A 256 0.33 17.23 -29.34
CA ARG A 256 0.27 18.66 -29.64
C ARG A 256 0.95 19.36 -28.47
N VAL A 257 2.24 19.50 -28.62
CA VAL A 257 2.96 20.62 -28.06
C VAL A 257 2.53 21.87 -28.82
#